data_b57a5de2d69507967401860e1011e71a
#
_entry.id   b57a5de2d69507967401860e1011e71a
#
_cell.length_a   1.000
_cell.length_b   1.000
_cell.length_c   1.000
_cell.angle_alpha   90.00
_cell.angle_beta   90.00
_cell.angle_gamma   90.00
#
_symmetry.space_group_name_H-M   'P 1'
#
loop_
_entity.id
_entity.type
_entity.pdbx_description
1 polymer ?
#
loop_
_entity_poly.entity_id
_entity_poly.type
_entity_poly.pdbx_seq_one_letter_code
_entity_poly.pdbx_strand_id
1 'polypeptide(L)'
;MTGRRRFGVLPGDPAGIGYEIAVKALREYDEAGALPAAFVVYAHAGLFELARARYAPKMQIARARTPGEIDGTGIYYIDVGYGDDDIAPGVVSAQAARCAHRAIERCTLDVTNGDIDGICTGPIHKGAMRLANIGEIGHTEMLAHAFDAPNPITLFLTNDLRIFFYTRHWSLRQAIDALDVEQLVAFGETINVHMRQLGFASPHLALAALNPHASDGGQFGDEEERILVPAANRLRRLGIDISDPIGADSVFYLASRGKYDAVVSLYHDQGHIAAKTYDFDRTISATLGLPVLRTSVDHGTAMDIAWRGMAQHVSMK
;
A
#
# COMPACT_ATOMS: atom_id res chain seq x y z
N MET A 1 -29.19 1.34 -1.44
CA MET A 1 -28.83 -0.09 -1.44
C MET A 1 -27.49 -0.21 -0.71
N THR A 2 -27.49 -0.68 0.52
CA THR A 2 -26.25 -1.00 1.23
C THR A 2 -25.72 -2.33 0.70
N GLY A 3 -25.13 -2.30 -0.49
CA GLY A 3 -24.42 -3.44 -1.04
C GLY A 3 -23.31 -3.86 -0.09
N ARG A 4 -23.20 -5.14 0.22
CA ARG A 4 -22.13 -5.68 1.06
C ARG A 4 -20.80 -5.48 0.33
N ARG A 5 -19.80 -4.93 1.02
CA ARG A 5 -18.48 -4.65 0.45
C ARG A 5 -17.74 -5.95 0.15
N ARG A 6 -17.01 -5.96 -0.97
CA ARG A 6 -16.12 -7.05 -1.39
C ARG A 6 -14.71 -6.53 -1.53
N PHE A 7 -13.76 -7.15 -0.83
CA PHE A 7 -12.35 -6.78 -0.90
C PHE A 7 -11.55 -7.88 -1.59
N GLY A 8 -10.84 -7.50 -2.66
CA GLY A 8 -9.91 -8.37 -3.35
C GLY A 8 -8.63 -8.55 -2.53
N VAL A 9 -8.24 -9.79 -2.28
CA VAL A 9 -7.00 -10.15 -1.61
C VAL A 9 -6.10 -10.84 -2.62
N LEU A 10 -4.95 -10.25 -2.88
CA LEU A 10 -3.91 -10.74 -3.79
C LEU A 10 -2.74 -11.22 -2.94
N PRO A 11 -2.55 -12.52 -2.69
CA PRO A 11 -1.44 -13.01 -1.87
C PRO A 11 -0.05 -12.67 -2.44
N GLY A 12 0.03 -12.35 -3.75
CA GLY A 12 1.28 -12.05 -4.45
C GLY A 12 1.99 -13.30 -4.93
N ASP A 13 3.33 -13.31 -4.84
CA ASP A 13 4.15 -14.43 -5.33
C ASP A 13 3.91 -15.70 -4.50
N PRO A 14 3.36 -16.77 -5.11
CA PRO A 14 3.02 -18.00 -4.38
C PRO A 14 4.24 -18.77 -3.85
N ALA A 15 5.45 -18.54 -4.39
CA ALA A 15 6.68 -19.13 -3.88
C ALA A 15 7.19 -18.43 -2.61
N GLY A 16 6.71 -17.18 -2.33
CA GLY A 16 7.08 -16.39 -1.17
C GLY A 16 6.17 -16.60 0.06
N ILE A 17 6.24 -15.65 0.99
CA ILE A 17 5.44 -15.67 2.24
C ILE A 17 3.98 -15.22 2.04
N GLY A 18 3.61 -14.71 0.86
CA GLY A 18 2.33 -14.04 0.65
C GLY A 18 1.11 -14.89 0.95
N TYR A 19 1.09 -16.16 0.54
CA TYR A 19 0.01 -17.09 0.84
C TYR A 19 -0.10 -17.41 2.33
N GLU A 20 1.03 -17.54 3.01
CA GLU A 20 1.09 -17.77 4.47
C GLU A 20 0.49 -16.58 5.23
N ILE A 21 0.92 -15.35 4.91
CA ILE A 21 0.46 -14.15 5.62
C ILE A 21 -1.00 -13.83 5.33
N ALA A 22 -1.48 -14.05 4.09
CA ALA A 22 -2.87 -13.85 3.72
C ALA A 22 -3.80 -14.80 4.50
N VAL A 23 -3.45 -16.09 4.55
CA VAL A 23 -4.24 -17.09 5.30
C VAL A 23 -4.24 -16.79 6.79
N LYS A 24 -3.10 -16.40 7.37
CA LYS A 24 -3.00 -16.04 8.80
C LYS A 24 -3.84 -14.81 9.14
N ALA A 25 -3.81 -13.77 8.29
CA ALA A 25 -4.61 -12.57 8.49
C ALA A 25 -6.12 -12.87 8.39
N LEU A 26 -6.54 -13.60 7.36
CA LEU A 26 -7.94 -13.99 7.16
C LEU A 26 -8.46 -14.88 8.30
N ARG A 27 -7.61 -15.78 8.83
CA ARG A 27 -7.95 -16.61 9.99
C ARG A 27 -8.32 -15.77 11.21
N GLU A 28 -7.61 -14.69 11.50
CA GLU A 28 -7.92 -13.84 12.65
C GLU A 28 -9.32 -13.19 12.54
N TYR A 29 -9.71 -12.78 11.32
CA TYR A 29 -11.07 -12.26 11.06
C TYR A 29 -12.13 -13.35 11.19
N ASP A 30 -11.85 -14.58 10.70
CA ASP A 30 -12.77 -15.72 10.80
C ASP A 30 -12.97 -16.14 12.27
N GLU A 31 -11.90 -16.26 13.04
CA GLU A 31 -11.93 -16.62 14.46
C GLU A 31 -12.62 -15.54 15.33
N ALA A 32 -12.56 -14.28 14.95
CA ALA A 32 -13.27 -13.20 15.62
C ALA A 32 -14.80 -13.23 15.37
N GLY A 33 -15.27 -14.05 14.43
CA GLY A 33 -16.70 -14.24 14.14
C GLY A 33 -17.38 -13.01 13.53
N ALA A 34 -16.61 -12.03 13.05
CA ALA A 34 -17.11 -10.75 12.55
C ALA A 34 -16.40 -10.38 11.24
N LEU A 35 -16.71 -11.11 10.17
CA LEU A 35 -16.27 -10.71 8.84
C LEU A 35 -17.11 -9.50 8.37
N PRO A 36 -16.51 -8.30 8.27
CA PRO A 36 -17.26 -7.08 7.95
C PRO A 36 -17.65 -7.00 6.47
N ALA A 37 -17.10 -7.89 5.65
CA ALA A 37 -17.21 -7.90 4.19
C ALA A 37 -17.00 -9.31 3.63
N ALA A 38 -17.13 -9.47 2.32
CA ALA A 38 -16.60 -10.62 1.61
C ALA A 38 -15.12 -10.36 1.27
N PHE A 39 -14.23 -11.28 1.63
CA PHE A 39 -12.83 -11.29 1.18
C PHE A 39 -12.70 -12.26 0.02
N VAL A 40 -12.30 -11.74 -1.14
CA VAL A 40 -12.19 -12.51 -2.39
C VAL A 40 -10.71 -12.71 -2.70
N VAL A 41 -10.18 -13.88 -2.44
CA VAL A 41 -8.77 -14.21 -2.64
C VAL A 41 -8.54 -14.66 -4.08
N TYR A 42 -7.69 -13.95 -4.81
CA TYR A 42 -7.27 -14.33 -6.16
C TYR A 42 -5.97 -15.13 -6.08
N ALA A 43 -6.06 -16.43 -6.20
CA ALA A 43 -4.93 -17.31 -5.91
C ALA A 43 -4.97 -18.60 -6.76
N HIS A 44 -3.82 -19.26 -6.87
CA HIS A 44 -3.78 -20.65 -7.34
C HIS A 44 -4.49 -21.56 -6.33
N ALA A 45 -5.57 -22.20 -6.72
CA ALA A 45 -6.44 -22.96 -5.83
C ALA A 45 -5.68 -24.00 -4.99
N GLY A 46 -4.85 -24.83 -5.62
CA GLY A 46 -4.12 -25.88 -4.92
C GLY A 46 -3.15 -25.36 -3.86
N LEU A 47 -2.46 -24.24 -4.16
CA LEU A 47 -1.54 -23.61 -3.20
C LEU A 47 -2.29 -22.87 -2.09
N PHE A 48 -3.42 -22.26 -2.41
CA PHE A 48 -4.24 -21.59 -1.39
C PHE A 48 -4.86 -22.59 -0.41
N GLU A 49 -5.41 -23.69 -0.92
CA GLU A 49 -5.90 -24.78 -0.07
C GLU A 49 -4.80 -25.43 0.78
N LEU A 50 -3.60 -25.60 0.23
CA LEU A 50 -2.45 -26.10 0.98
C LEU A 50 -2.05 -25.12 2.11
N ALA A 51 -2.01 -23.81 1.83
CA ALA A 51 -1.74 -22.80 2.83
C ALA A 51 -2.80 -22.79 3.93
N ARG A 52 -4.10 -22.84 3.53
CA ARG A 52 -5.22 -22.93 4.47
C ARG A 52 -5.11 -24.17 5.36
N ALA A 53 -4.90 -25.33 4.78
CA ALA A 53 -4.77 -26.57 5.54
C ALA A 53 -3.61 -26.51 6.55
N ARG A 54 -2.53 -25.83 6.19
CA ARG A 54 -1.33 -25.72 7.03
C ARG A 54 -1.43 -24.67 8.13
N TYR A 55 -2.00 -23.49 7.85
CA TYR A 55 -1.94 -22.33 8.75
C TYR A 55 -3.29 -21.94 9.36
N ALA A 56 -4.40 -22.42 8.79
CA ALA A 56 -5.75 -22.14 9.25
C ALA A 56 -6.72 -23.31 8.95
N PRO A 57 -6.47 -24.53 9.48
CA PRO A 57 -7.21 -25.73 9.08
C PRO A 57 -8.72 -25.69 9.37
N LYS A 58 -9.16 -24.82 10.28
CA LYS A 58 -10.58 -24.66 10.66
C LYS A 58 -11.26 -23.53 9.87
N MET A 59 -10.50 -22.67 9.18
CA MET A 59 -11.05 -21.53 8.45
C MET A 59 -11.96 -22.01 7.31
N GLN A 60 -13.16 -21.46 7.26
CA GLN A 60 -14.13 -21.78 6.23
C GLN A 60 -13.89 -20.91 4.99
N ILE A 61 -13.78 -21.54 3.85
CA ILE A 61 -13.62 -20.86 2.57
C ILE A 61 -14.58 -21.46 1.54
N ALA A 62 -14.98 -20.66 0.56
CA ALA A 62 -15.81 -21.12 -0.55
C ALA A 62 -15.15 -20.72 -1.89
N ARG A 63 -15.26 -21.58 -2.89
CA ARG A 63 -14.83 -21.27 -4.26
C ARG A 63 -15.92 -20.46 -4.97
N ALA A 64 -15.54 -19.37 -5.62
CA ALA A 64 -16.39 -18.61 -6.52
C ALA A 64 -15.75 -18.53 -7.92
N ARG A 65 -16.54 -18.34 -8.95
CA ARG A 65 -16.06 -18.11 -10.32
C ARG A 65 -15.90 -16.62 -10.59
N THR A 66 -16.83 -15.84 -10.04
CA THR A 66 -16.85 -14.38 -10.13
C THR A 66 -17.28 -13.77 -8.78
N PRO A 67 -16.89 -12.54 -8.46
CA PRO A 67 -17.37 -11.87 -7.25
C PRO A 67 -18.89 -11.66 -7.25
N GLY A 68 -19.52 -11.58 -8.44
CA GLY A 68 -20.97 -11.43 -8.59
C GLY A 68 -21.78 -12.62 -8.05
N GLU A 69 -21.18 -13.81 -7.93
CA GLU A 69 -21.81 -15.00 -7.33
C GLU A 69 -21.83 -14.98 -5.80
N ILE A 70 -21.10 -14.02 -5.19
CA ILE A 70 -20.92 -13.94 -3.73
C ILE A 70 -22.08 -13.18 -3.11
N ASP A 71 -22.88 -13.88 -2.33
CA ASP A 71 -24.00 -13.30 -1.59
C ASP A 71 -23.74 -13.39 -0.08
N GLY A 72 -23.18 -12.35 0.49
CA GLY A 72 -22.90 -12.27 1.92
C GLY A 72 -21.45 -11.93 2.30
N THR A 73 -21.18 -12.00 3.59
CA THR A 73 -19.82 -11.91 4.13
C THR A 73 -19.17 -13.29 4.14
N GLY A 74 -17.86 -13.35 4.12
CA GLY A 74 -17.14 -14.63 4.13
C GLY A 74 -15.78 -14.54 3.48
N ILE A 75 -15.10 -15.68 3.39
CA ILE A 75 -13.83 -15.82 2.70
C ILE A 75 -14.05 -16.70 1.49
N TYR A 76 -13.81 -16.11 0.34
CA TYR A 76 -13.98 -16.75 -0.96
C TYR A 76 -12.67 -16.76 -1.73
N TYR A 77 -12.49 -17.69 -2.65
CA TYR A 77 -11.37 -17.64 -3.56
C TYR A 77 -11.78 -17.84 -5.01
N ILE A 78 -11.09 -17.13 -5.89
CA ILE A 78 -11.16 -17.27 -7.34
C ILE A 78 -9.86 -17.91 -7.80
N ASP A 79 -9.95 -19.03 -8.48
CA ASP A 79 -8.79 -19.75 -8.98
C ASP A 79 -8.21 -19.06 -10.21
N VAL A 80 -6.94 -18.68 -10.12
CA VAL A 80 -6.17 -18.07 -11.20
C VAL A 80 -4.99 -18.96 -11.64
N GLY A 81 -4.90 -20.18 -11.07
CA GLY A 81 -3.89 -21.16 -11.43
C GLY A 81 -4.26 -21.92 -12.71
N TYR A 82 -3.24 -22.36 -13.43
CA TYR A 82 -3.36 -23.42 -14.43
C TYR A 82 -2.82 -24.71 -13.81
N GLY A 83 -3.40 -25.85 -14.18
CA GLY A 83 -3.12 -27.13 -13.56
C GLY A 83 -1.65 -27.61 -13.60
N ASP A 84 -0.84 -27.01 -14.47
CA ASP A 84 0.56 -27.37 -14.70
C ASP A 84 1.55 -26.37 -14.07
N ASP A 85 1.08 -25.44 -13.21
CA ASP A 85 1.95 -24.50 -12.51
C ASP A 85 2.81 -25.25 -11.48
N ASP A 86 4.03 -25.66 -11.84
CA ASP A 86 5.03 -26.21 -10.91
C ASP A 86 5.72 -25.07 -10.14
N ILE A 87 5.21 -24.78 -8.94
CA ILE A 87 5.68 -23.69 -8.09
C ILE A 87 6.20 -24.26 -6.79
N ALA A 88 7.51 -24.22 -6.63
CA ALA A 88 8.18 -24.67 -5.40
C ALA A 88 8.34 -23.50 -4.39
N PRO A 89 7.95 -23.67 -3.11
CA PRO A 89 8.17 -22.71 -2.05
C PRO A 89 9.63 -22.27 -1.92
N GLY A 90 9.87 -20.97 -1.81
CA GLY A 90 11.21 -20.40 -1.65
C GLY A 90 12.03 -20.33 -2.95
N VAL A 91 11.48 -20.76 -4.09
CA VAL A 91 12.18 -20.79 -5.37
C VAL A 91 11.65 -19.69 -6.30
N VAL A 92 12.52 -18.77 -6.67
CA VAL A 92 12.19 -17.69 -7.64
C VAL A 92 11.98 -18.30 -9.01
N SER A 93 10.79 -18.17 -9.59
CA SER A 93 10.45 -18.75 -10.89
C SER A 93 9.54 -17.85 -11.72
N ALA A 94 9.61 -18.03 -13.04
CA ALA A 94 8.70 -17.36 -13.96
C ALA A 94 7.23 -17.86 -13.80
N GLN A 95 7.04 -19.11 -13.40
CA GLN A 95 5.72 -19.70 -13.15
C GLN A 95 5.01 -18.98 -11.98
N ALA A 96 5.74 -18.79 -10.86
CA ALA A 96 5.24 -18.06 -9.70
C ALA A 96 4.85 -16.61 -10.06
N ALA A 97 5.72 -15.92 -10.84
CA ALA A 97 5.41 -14.58 -11.31
C ALA A 97 4.17 -14.52 -12.22
N ARG A 98 4.04 -15.45 -13.18
CA ARG A 98 2.85 -15.51 -14.04
C ARG A 98 1.58 -15.77 -13.24
N CYS A 99 1.65 -16.61 -12.22
CA CYS A 99 0.51 -16.85 -11.33
C CYS A 99 0.10 -15.56 -10.59
N ALA A 100 1.07 -14.85 -10.00
CA ALA A 100 0.81 -13.57 -9.33
C ALA A 100 0.26 -12.51 -10.30
N HIS A 101 0.77 -12.45 -11.52
CA HIS A 101 0.31 -11.52 -12.55
C HIS A 101 -1.14 -11.80 -12.96
N ARG A 102 -1.51 -13.06 -13.21
CA ARG A 102 -2.90 -13.45 -13.51
C ARG A 102 -3.87 -13.04 -12.39
N ALA A 103 -3.43 -13.14 -11.13
CA ALA A 103 -4.24 -12.68 -10.00
C ALA A 103 -4.50 -11.18 -10.06
N ILE A 104 -3.47 -10.39 -10.42
CA ILE A 104 -3.60 -8.94 -10.60
C ILE A 104 -4.55 -8.62 -11.75
N GLU A 105 -4.34 -9.22 -12.94
CA GLU A 105 -5.18 -9.01 -14.12
C GLU A 105 -6.65 -9.34 -13.82
N ARG A 106 -6.90 -10.49 -13.18
CA ARG A 106 -8.26 -10.90 -12.85
C ARG A 106 -8.92 -9.96 -11.85
N CYS A 107 -8.24 -9.61 -10.77
CA CYS A 107 -8.77 -8.66 -9.78
C CYS A 107 -9.04 -7.28 -10.39
N THR A 108 -8.14 -6.81 -11.26
CA THR A 108 -8.30 -5.54 -11.98
C THR A 108 -9.56 -5.52 -12.84
N LEU A 109 -9.82 -6.61 -13.57
CA LEU A 109 -11.04 -6.76 -14.35
C LEU A 109 -12.30 -6.70 -13.46
N ASP A 110 -12.31 -7.41 -12.33
CA ASP A 110 -13.43 -7.44 -11.41
C ASP A 110 -13.63 -6.05 -10.70
N VAL A 111 -12.55 -5.29 -10.44
CA VAL A 111 -12.65 -3.90 -10.00
C VAL A 111 -13.27 -3.00 -11.07
N THR A 112 -12.83 -3.14 -12.31
CA THR A 112 -13.35 -2.34 -13.44
C THR A 112 -14.85 -2.60 -13.67
N ASN A 113 -15.31 -3.82 -13.40
CA ASN A 113 -16.72 -4.18 -13.46
C ASN A 113 -17.55 -3.66 -12.26
N GLY A 114 -16.89 -3.08 -11.24
CA GLY A 114 -17.55 -2.62 -10.02
C GLY A 114 -17.87 -3.73 -9.02
N ASP A 115 -17.26 -4.91 -9.18
CA ASP A 115 -17.52 -6.09 -8.34
C ASP A 115 -16.63 -6.12 -7.08
N ILE A 116 -15.57 -5.31 -7.03
CA ILE A 116 -14.60 -5.22 -5.91
C ILE A 116 -14.47 -3.76 -5.47
N ASP A 117 -14.57 -3.52 -4.16
CA ASP A 117 -14.58 -2.18 -3.54
C ASP A 117 -13.20 -1.72 -3.03
N GLY A 118 -12.22 -2.60 -2.96
CA GLY A 118 -10.86 -2.32 -2.50
C GLY A 118 -9.94 -3.52 -2.68
N ILE A 119 -8.63 -3.28 -2.70
CA ILE A 119 -7.62 -4.32 -2.94
C ILE A 119 -6.61 -4.34 -1.81
N CYS A 120 -6.28 -5.53 -1.30
CA CYS A 120 -5.14 -5.77 -0.41
C CYS A 120 -4.12 -6.67 -1.11
N THR A 121 -2.86 -6.23 -1.20
CA THR A 121 -1.81 -6.96 -1.92
C THR A 121 -0.70 -7.43 -1.00
N GLY A 122 -0.36 -8.71 -1.10
CA GLY A 122 0.87 -9.31 -0.60
C GLY A 122 2.07 -9.01 -1.53
N PRO A 123 3.27 -9.47 -1.18
CA PRO A 123 4.48 -9.10 -1.91
C PRO A 123 4.65 -9.90 -3.22
N ILE A 124 5.24 -9.25 -4.24
CA ILE A 124 5.69 -9.91 -5.48
C ILE A 124 7.20 -9.82 -5.64
N HIS A 125 7.80 -10.78 -6.34
CA HIS A 125 9.24 -10.84 -6.54
C HIS A 125 9.62 -10.22 -7.90
N LYS A 126 10.24 -9.03 -7.86
CA LYS A 126 10.62 -8.28 -9.07
C LYS A 126 11.53 -9.08 -10.03
N GLY A 127 12.45 -9.89 -9.50
CA GLY A 127 13.30 -10.77 -10.29
C GLY A 127 12.50 -11.88 -11.01
N ALA A 128 11.47 -12.44 -10.35
CA ALA A 128 10.58 -13.42 -10.98
C ALA A 128 9.73 -12.79 -12.10
N MET A 129 9.26 -11.55 -11.91
CA MET A 129 8.55 -10.80 -12.97
C MET A 129 9.41 -10.61 -14.22
N ARG A 130 10.70 -10.26 -14.04
CA ARG A 130 11.66 -10.17 -15.16
C ARG A 130 11.88 -11.52 -15.86
N LEU A 131 12.00 -12.61 -15.09
CA LEU A 131 12.12 -13.96 -15.65
C LEU A 131 10.89 -14.37 -16.47
N ALA A 132 9.73 -13.86 -16.11
CA ALA A 132 8.47 -14.09 -16.82
C ALA A 132 8.25 -13.16 -18.02
N ASN A 133 9.18 -12.22 -18.29
CA ASN A 133 9.08 -11.15 -19.29
C ASN A 133 7.85 -10.24 -19.08
N ILE A 134 7.48 -9.99 -17.81
CA ILE A 134 6.42 -9.05 -17.44
C ILE A 134 7.05 -7.65 -17.39
N GLY A 135 6.52 -6.71 -18.16
CA GLY A 135 7.09 -5.37 -18.34
C GLY A 135 7.09 -4.54 -17.07
N GLU A 136 5.95 -4.45 -16.41
CA GLU A 136 5.82 -3.81 -15.11
C GLU A 136 6.24 -4.78 -14.00
N ILE A 137 7.12 -4.32 -13.12
CA ILE A 137 7.71 -5.16 -12.08
C ILE A 137 7.19 -4.90 -10.67
N GLY A 138 6.26 -3.96 -10.52
CA GLY A 138 5.65 -3.58 -9.25
C GLY A 138 4.13 -3.43 -9.34
N HIS A 139 3.43 -3.71 -8.25
CA HIS A 139 1.96 -3.59 -8.19
C HIS A 139 1.46 -2.18 -8.55
N THR A 140 2.15 -1.14 -8.09
CA THR A 140 1.71 0.24 -8.32
C THR A 140 1.72 0.58 -9.80
N GLU A 141 2.76 0.19 -10.50
CA GLU A 141 2.91 0.40 -11.94
C GLU A 141 1.87 -0.44 -12.72
N MET A 142 1.72 -1.72 -12.37
CA MET A 142 0.72 -2.61 -13.00
C MET A 142 -0.70 -2.09 -12.83
N LEU A 143 -1.08 -1.69 -11.61
CA LEU A 143 -2.43 -1.19 -11.33
C LEU A 143 -2.65 0.20 -11.95
N ALA A 144 -1.64 1.07 -11.93
CA ALA A 144 -1.71 2.38 -12.58
C ALA A 144 -1.97 2.25 -14.08
N HIS A 145 -1.22 1.35 -14.74
CA HIS A 145 -1.40 1.06 -16.16
C HIS A 145 -2.79 0.45 -16.43
N ALA A 146 -3.16 -0.58 -15.68
CA ALA A 146 -4.41 -1.30 -15.89
C ALA A 146 -5.67 -0.44 -15.67
N PHE A 147 -5.60 0.57 -14.80
CA PHE A 147 -6.69 1.49 -14.52
C PHE A 147 -6.58 2.83 -15.26
N ASP A 148 -5.58 3.01 -16.13
CA ASP A 148 -5.28 4.30 -16.77
C ASP A 148 -5.21 5.45 -15.74
N ALA A 149 -4.53 5.18 -14.62
CA ALA A 149 -4.36 6.11 -13.51
C ALA A 149 -2.96 6.76 -13.58
N PRO A 150 -2.83 7.98 -14.13
CA PRO A 150 -1.52 8.53 -14.50
C PRO A 150 -0.65 8.92 -13.30
N ASN A 151 -1.26 9.25 -12.16
CA ASN A 151 -0.55 9.83 -11.02
C ASN A 151 -1.01 9.23 -9.67
N PRO A 152 -0.86 7.91 -9.45
CA PRO A 152 -1.16 7.35 -8.15
C PRO A 152 -0.14 7.84 -7.11
N ILE A 153 -0.62 8.24 -5.93
CA ILE A 153 0.25 8.63 -4.84
C ILE A 153 0.31 7.57 -3.75
N THR A 154 1.44 7.50 -3.09
CA THR A 154 1.65 6.55 -2.00
C THR A 154 1.50 7.26 -0.66
N LEU A 155 0.67 6.66 0.18
CA LEU A 155 0.50 7.01 1.59
C LEU A 155 1.04 5.86 2.44
N PHE A 156 1.97 6.16 3.35
CA PHE A 156 2.34 5.21 4.40
C PHE A 156 1.46 5.41 5.62
N LEU A 157 1.05 4.29 6.19
CA LEU A 157 0.22 4.21 7.38
C LEU A 157 0.96 3.36 8.42
N THR A 158 1.16 3.94 9.61
CA THR A 158 1.71 3.21 10.76
C THR A 158 0.90 3.61 11.98
N ASN A 159 -0.05 2.77 12.40
CA ASN A 159 -1.08 3.14 13.34
C ASN A 159 -1.82 4.42 12.87
N ASP A 160 -1.82 5.50 13.66
CA ASP A 160 -2.46 6.77 13.29
C ASP A 160 -1.54 7.74 12.51
N LEU A 161 -0.27 7.39 12.32
CA LEU A 161 0.68 8.19 11.57
C LEU A 161 0.51 7.96 10.06
N ARG A 162 0.24 9.03 9.31
CA ARG A 162 0.08 9.07 7.86
C ARG A 162 1.17 9.91 7.25
N ILE A 163 1.88 9.36 6.25
CA ILE A 163 3.02 10.04 5.61
C ILE A 163 2.89 9.95 4.10
N PHE A 164 2.90 11.11 3.45
CA PHE A 164 3.03 11.24 2.02
C PHE A 164 4.46 11.59 1.65
N PHE A 165 4.90 11.17 0.46
CA PHE A 165 6.27 11.33 -0.01
C PHE A 165 6.30 12.15 -1.29
N TYR A 166 6.90 13.34 -1.24
CA TYR A 166 7.07 14.18 -2.41
C TYR A 166 8.01 13.52 -3.44
N THR A 167 9.15 12.99 -2.97
CA THR A 167 10.01 12.12 -3.77
C THR A 167 10.21 10.77 -3.08
N ARG A 168 10.47 9.70 -3.85
CA ARG A 168 10.61 8.35 -3.31
C ARG A 168 11.94 7.71 -3.69
N HIS A 169 12.04 7.00 -4.79
CA HIS A 169 13.20 6.20 -5.20
C HIS A 169 14.24 7.02 -5.97
N TRP A 170 14.61 8.16 -5.43
CA TRP A 170 15.63 9.06 -5.97
C TRP A 170 16.83 9.12 -5.02
N SER A 171 18.01 9.46 -5.55
CA SER A 171 19.13 9.79 -4.66
C SER A 171 18.79 11.04 -3.84
N LEU A 172 19.35 11.17 -2.62
CA LEU A 172 19.05 12.31 -1.77
C LEU A 172 19.37 13.64 -2.47
N ARG A 173 20.47 13.70 -3.26
CA ARG A 173 20.79 14.89 -4.05
C ARG A 173 19.71 15.22 -5.07
N GLN A 174 19.27 14.23 -5.84
CA GLN A 174 18.18 14.44 -6.81
C GLN A 174 16.87 14.85 -6.13
N ALA A 175 16.57 14.30 -4.94
CA ALA A 175 15.38 14.66 -4.17
C ALA A 175 15.42 16.12 -3.70
N ILE A 176 16.58 16.61 -3.30
CA ILE A 176 16.78 18.02 -2.92
C ILE A 176 16.67 18.92 -4.16
N ASP A 177 17.37 18.57 -5.23
CA ASP A 177 17.39 19.36 -6.47
C ASP A 177 16.00 19.45 -7.14
N ALA A 178 15.10 18.51 -6.85
CA ALA A 178 13.73 18.47 -7.38
C ALA A 178 12.74 19.30 -6.56
N LEU A 179 13.13 19.90 -5.46
CA LEU A 179 12.22 20.74 -4.68
C LEU A 179 11.85 22.00 -5.48
N ASP A 180 10.55 22.14 -5.71
CA ASP A 180 9.98 23.24 -6.49
C ASP A 180 8.65 23.69 -5.90
N VAL A 181 8.41 25.02 -5.87
CA VAL A 181 7.21 25.60 -5.26
C VAL A 181 5.93 25.12 -5.96
N GLU A 182 5.91 25.16 -7.30
CA GLU A 182 4.71 24.82 -8.07
C GLU A 182 4.37 23.33 -7.91
N GLN A 183 5.38 22.47 -8.00
CA GLN A 183 5.18 21.02 -7.86
C GLN A 183 4.78 20.65 -6.42
N LEU A 184 5.35 21.31 -5.40
CA LEU A 184 4.99 21.06 -4.01
C LEU A 184 3.56 21.53 -3.72
N VAL A 185 3.11 22.64 -4.32
CA VAL A 185 1.72 23.09 -4.23
C VAL A 185 0.79 22.09 -4.90
N ALA A 186 1.06 21.66 -6.13
CA ALA A 186 0.26 20.65 -6.83
C ALA A 186 0.18 19.33 -6.06
N PHE A 187 1.29 18.92 -5.43
CA PHE A 187 1.31 17.73 -4.58
C PHE A 187 0.45 17.90 -3.32
N GLY A 188 0.52 19.07 -2.65
CA GLY A 188 -0.31 19.38 -1.49
C GLY A 188 -1.81 19.43 -1.82
N GLU A 189 -2.19 19.97 -2.99
CA GLU A 189 -3.57 19.92 -3.48
C GLU A 189 -4.04 18.48 -3.69
N THR A 190 -3.20 17.65 -4.30
CA THR A 190 -3.49 16.22 -4.54
C THR A 190 -3.67 15.48 -3.20
N ILE A 191 -2.81 15.71 -2.23
CA ILE A 191 -2.94 15.13 -0.87
C ILE A 191 -4.26 15.54 -0.24
N ASN A 192 -4.61 16.83 -0.28
CA ASN A 192 -5.85 17.34 0.32
C ASN A 192 -7.10 16.69 -0.29
N VAL A 193 -7.13 16.48 -1.62
CA VAL A 193 -8.23 15.79 -2.31
C VAL A 193 -8.34 14.34 -1.78
N HIS A 194 -7.24 13.61 -1.73
CA HIS A 194 -7.24 12.22 -1.29
C HIS A 194 -7.55 12.07 0.21
N MET A 195 -7.06 12.95 1.05
CA MET A 195 -7.41 12.94 2.48
C MET A 195 -8.90 13.15 2.70
N ARG A 196 -9.53 14.03 1.91
CA ARG A 196 -10.99 14.22 1.93
C ARG A 196 -11.74 12.96 1.49
N GLN A 197 -11.26 12.26 0.46
CA GLN A 197 -11.82 10.97 0.02
C GLN A 197 -11.70 9.89 1.10
N LEU A 198 -10.65 9.94 1.93
CA LEU A 198 -10.47 9.05 3.09
C LEU A 198 -11.34 9.44 4.31
N GLY A 199 -12.16 10.51 4.21
CA GLY A 199 -13.12 10.91 5.23
C GLY A 199 -12.69 12.10 6.11
N PHE A 200 -11.54 12.71 5.86
CA PHE A 200 -11.10 13.92 6.57
C PHE A 200 -11.76 15.16 5.93
N ALA A 201 -12.78 15.72 6.56
CA ALA A 201 -13.51 16.85 6.00
C ALA A 201 -12.63 18.10 5.80
N SER A 202 -11.71 18.34 6.72
CA SER A 202 -10.72 19.43 6.69
C SER A 202 -9.39 18.91 7.18
N PRO A 203 -8.59 18.24 6.30
CA PRO A 203 -7.32 17.66 6.70
C PRO A 203 -6.35 18.72 7.20
N HIS A 204 -5.74 18.50 8.37
CA HIS A 204 -4.67 19.33 8.91
C HIS A 204 -3.32 18.69 8.59
N LEU A 205 -2.59 19.26 7.63
CA LEU A 205 -1.34 18.71 7.11
C LEU A 205 -0.13 19.32 7.82
N ALA A 206 0.91 18.52 8.04
CA ALA A 206 2.21 19.01 8.46
C ALA A 206 3.20 18.93 7.30
N LEU A 207 3.96 20.00 7.04
CA LEU A 207 5.08 19.99 6.10
C LEU A 207 6.37 19.71 6.86
N ALA A 208 7.06 18.61 6.52
CA ALA A 208 8.38 18.35 7.06
C ALA A 208 9.41 19.34 6.50
N ALA A 209 10.29 19.87 7.33
CA ALA A 209 11.41 20.68 6.88
C ALA A 209 12.49 19.80 6.23
N LEU A 210 13.29 20.39 5.34
CA LEU A 210 14.45 19.75 4.74
C LEU A 210 15.65 19.81 5.68
N ASN A 211 15.94 21.03 6.18
CA ASN A 211 17.13 21.33 6.96
C ASN A 211 16.87 21.19 8.48
N PRO A 212 17.93 21.00 9.28
CA PRO A 212 17.81 20.96 10.73
C PRO A 212 17.08 22.19 11.28
N HIS A 213 16.15 21.96 12.22
CA HIS A 213 15.38 23.03 12.89
C HIS A 213 14.64 23.97 11.93
N ALA A 214 14.21 23.46 10.76
CA ALA A 214 13.60 24.25 9.69
C ALA A 214 14.49 25.42 9.27
N SER A 215 15.77 25.14 9.02
CA SER A 215 16.88 26.03 8.65
C SER A 215 17.32 27.05 9.71
N ASP A 216 16.63 27.20 10.83
CA ASP A 216 16.91 28.17 11.90
C ASP A 216 17.19 29.59 11.35
N GLY A 217 16.24 30.07 10.53
CA GLY A 217 16.35 31.39 9.89
C GLY A 217 17.46 31.47 8.82
N GLY A 218 17.73 30.36 8.12
CA GLY A 218 18.69 30.33 7.01
C GLY A 218 20.13 29.96 7.41
N GLN A 219 20.37 29.59 8.69
CA GLN A 219 21.69 29.17 9.12
C GLN A 219 22.16 27.84 8.53
N PHE A 220 21.23 26.93 8.25
CA PHE A 220 21.50 25.55 7.76
C PHE A 220 21.05 25.29 6.33
N GLY A 221 20.73 26.32 5.58
CA GLY A 221 20.22 26.24 4.23
C GLY A 221 19.09 27.23 4.01
N ASP A 222 18.72 27.47 2.77
CA ASP A 222 17.73 28.47 2.38
C ASP A 222 16.47 27.87 1.70
N GLU A 223 16.39 26.53 1.60
CA GLU A 223 15.30 25.83 0.92
C GLU A 223 13.95 26.06 1.61
N GLU A 224 13.93 26.19 2.93
CA GLU A 224 12.72 26.54 3.67
C GLU A 224 12.20 27.91 3.24
N GLU A 225 13.06 28.92 3.22
CA GLU A 225 12.69 30.29 2.87
C GLU A 225 12.32 30.44 1.39
N ARG A 226 13.09 29.80 0.49
CA ARG A 226 12.90 29.92 -0.95
C ARG A 226 11.80 29.05 -1.51
N ILE A 227 11.52 27.89 -0.91
CA ILE A 227 10.64 26.86 -1.50
C ILE A 227 9.52 26.47 -0.54
N LEU A 228 9.84 25.97 0.66
CA LEU A 228 8.85 25.32 1.51
C LEU A 228 7.83 26.32 2.09
N VAL A 229 8.28 27.44 2.62
CA VAL A 229 7.41 28.50 3.18
C VAL A 229 6.54 29.13 2.07
N PRO A 230 7.09 29.52 0.90
CA PRO A 230 6.26 29.98 -0.23
C PRO A 230 5.20 28.97 -0.65
N ALA A 231 5.52 27.68 -0.76
CA ALA A 231 4.58 26.63 -1.10
C ALA A 231 3.47 26.50 -0.05
N ALA A 232 3.83 26.43 1.24
CA ALA A 232 2.87 26.35 2.35
C ALA A 232 1.93 27.58 2.38
N ASN A 233 2.48 28.79 2.18
CA ASN A 233 1.68 30.02 2.11
C ASN A 233 0.71 30.00 0.94
N ARG A 234 1.10 29.43 -0.19
CA ARG A 234 0.23 29.31 -1.36
C ARG A 234 -0.87 28.28 -1.15
N LEU A 235 -0.58 27.13 -0.56
CA LEU A 235 -1.57 26.13 -0.19
C LEU A 235 -2.62 26.70 0.78
N ARG A 236 -2.20 27.47 1.79
CA ARG A 236 -3.14 28.15 2.70
C ARG A 236 -4.04 29.15 1.99
N ARG A 237 -3.53 29.89 1.01
CA ARG A 237 -4.37 30.79 0.16
C ARG A 237 -5.38 30.01 -0.68
N LEU A 238 -5.10 28.75 -1.03
CA LEU A 238 -6.04 27.84 -1.69
C LEU A 238 -7.03 27.16 -0.72
N GLY A 239 -6.98 27.52 0.57
CA GLY A 239 -7.87 26.98 1.61
C GLY A 239 -7.45 25.60 2.13
N ILE A 240 -6.20 25.21 1.93
CA ILE A 240 -5.63 23.96 2.45
C ILE A 240 -4.93 24.25 3.78
N ASP A 241 -5.32 23.55 4.83
CA ASP A 241 -4.72 23.69 6.14
C ASP A 241 -3.40 22.93 6.22
N ILE A 242 -2.30 23.65 6.16
CA ILE A 242 -0.94 23.11 6.22
C ILE A 242 -0.05 23.99 7.10
N SER A 243 0.81 23.35 7.89
CA SER A 243 1.76 24.01 8.76
C SER A 243 2.86 24.76 7.95
N ASP A 244 3.58 25.67 8.60
CA ASP A 244 4.92 26.02 8.19
C ASP A 244 5.83 24.78 8.27
N PRO A 245 7.01 24.78 7.61
CA PRO A 245 7.97 23.69 7.73
C PRO A 245 8.33 23.42 9.19
N ILE A 246 8.22 22.16 9.62
CA ILE A 246 8.53 21.70 10.98
C ILE A 246 9.74 20.78 10.91
N GLY A 247 10.71 20.95 11.79
CA GLY A 247 11.89 20.10 11.86
C GLY A 247 11.54 18.60 11.80
N ALA A 248 12.25 17.86 10.96
CA ALA A 248 11.96 16.44 10.70
C ALA A 248 12.13 15.56 11.95
N ASP A 249 12.92 16.00 12.91
CA ASP A 249 13.11 15.37 14.22
C ASP A 249 11.87 15.42 15.12
N SER A 250 10.92 16.31 14.84
CA SER A 250 9.73 16.57 15.67
C SER A 250 8.42 16.29 14.96
N VAL A 251 8.31 16.55 13.66
CA VAL A 251 7.03 16.55 12.92
C VAL A 251 6.31 15.20 12.96
N PHE A 252 7.03 14.09 12.84
CA PHE A 252 6.45 12.75 12.85
C PHE A 252 5.94 12.37 14.25
N TYR A 253 6.66 12.76 15.30
CA TYR A 253 6.19 12.59 16.67
C TYR A 253 4.90 13.38 16.91
N LEU A 254 4.83 14.65 16.49
CA LEU A 254 3.62 15.46 16.65
C LEU A 254 2.43 14.87 15.90
N ALA A 255 2.64 14.38 14.68
CA ALA A 255 1.60 13.71 13.91
C ALA A 255 1.14 12.39 14.53
N SER A 256 2.07 11.57 15.06
CA SER A 256 1.72 10.32 15.74
C SER A 256 0.92 10.54 17.03
N ARG A 257 0.93 11.79 17.56
CA ARG A 257 0.13 12.20 18.72
C ARG A 257 -1.18 12.90 18.34
N GLY A 258 -1.53 12.86 17.05
CA GLY A 258 -2.81 13.41 16.56
C GLY A 258 -2.84 14.93 16.37
N LYS A 259 -1.67 15.60 16.40
CA LYS A 259 -1.62 17.05 16.14
C LYS A 259 -1.89 17.37 14.66
N TYR A 260 -1.54 16.45 13.78
CA TYR A 260 -1.73 16.56 12.33
C TYR A 260 -2.32 15.26 11.78
N ASP A 261 -3.15 15.38 10.74
CA ASP A 261 -3.79 14.23 10.10
C ASP A 261 -2.83 13.48 9.17
N ALA A 262 -1.86 14.19 8.57
CA ALA A 262 -0.81 13.60 7.77
C ALA A 262 0.43 14.50 7.70
N VAL A 263 1.58 13.87 7.40
CA VAL A 263 2.86 14.54 7.16
C VAL A 263 3.21 14.48 5.68
N VAL A 264 3.59 15.63 5.11
CA VAL A 264 4.21 15.73 3.79
C VAL A 264 5.73 15.62 3.98
N SER A 265 6.26 14.47 3.66
CA SER A 265 7.70 14.17 3.68
C SER A 265 8.33 14.50 2.34
N LEU A 266 9.55 15.03 2.32
CA LEU A 266 10.21 15.51 1.12
C LEU A 266 10.97 14.42 0.37
N TYR A 267 11.51 13.43 1.09
CA TYR A 267 12.28 12.35 0.51
C TYR A 267 12.06 11.02 1.25
N HIS A 268 12.48 9.94 0.59
CA HIS A 268 12.24 8.57 1.02
C HIS A 268 12.58 8.32 2.49
N ASP A 269 13.85 8.48 2.89
CA ASP A 269 14.31 8.08 4.22
C ASP A 269 13.76 8.97 5.33
N GLN A 270 13.40 10.22 5.03
CA GLN A 270 12.79 11.14 6.00
C GLN A 270 11.51 10.53 6.60
N GLY A 271 10.63 10.01 5.75
CA GLY A 271 9.36 9.42 6.20
C GLY A 271 9.45 7.93 6.53
N HIS A 272 10.23 7.15 5.77
CA HIS A 272 10.34 5.70 5.99
C HIS A 272 11.03 5.35 7.31
N ILE A 273 12.10 6.07 7.67
CA ILE A 273 12.78 5.88 8.97
C ILE A 273 11.79 6.16 10.10
N ALA A 274 11.03 7.26 10.02
CA ALA A 274 10.05 7.62 11.03
C ALA A 274 8.96 6.55 11.18
N ALA A 275 8.34 6.11 10.06
CA ALA A 275 7.30 5.10 10.08
C ALA A 275 7.79 3.76 10.64
N LYS A 276 8.90 3.26 10.11
CA LYS A 276 9.43 1.93 10.47
C LYS A 276 10.07 1.88 11.86
N THR A 277 10.59 3.00 12.35
CA THR A 277 11.06 3.09 13.73
C THR A 277 9.90 3.17 14.72
N TYR A 278 8.80 3.82 14.32
CA TYR A 278 7.60 3.90 15.14
C TYR A 278 6.93 2.54 15.33
N ASP A 279 6.67 1.80 14.24
CA ASP A 279 6.15 0.42 14.29
C ASP A 279 6.43 -0.29 12.95
N PHE A 280 7.46 -1.13 12.91
CA PHE A 280 7.86 -1.82 11.69
C PHE A 280 6.80 -2.80 11.20
N ASP A 281 6.19 -3.56 12.12
CA ASP A 281 5.26 -4.65 11.78
C ASP A 281 3.89 -4.13 11.31
N ARG A 282 3.49 -2.94 11.77
CA ARG A 282 2.21 -2.31 11.39
C ARG A 282 2.34 -1.26 10.31
N THR A 283 3.53 -1.08 9.75
CA THR A 283 3.72 -0.17 8.61
C THR A 283 3.19 -0.82 7.34
N ILE A 284 2.24 -0.15 6.71
CA ILE A 284 1.66 -0.53 5.42
C ILE A 284 1.74 0.65 4.44
N SER A 285 1.61 0.34 3.15
CA SER A 285 1.43 1.36 2.13
C SER A 285 0.01 1.31 1.56
N ALA A 286 -0.57 2.49 1.29
CA ALA A 286 -1.78 2.64 0.52
C ALA A 286 -1.48 3.38 -0.78
N THR A 287 -2.14 2.98 -1.86
CA THR A 287 -2.08 3.66 -3.16
C THR A 287 -3.41 4.36 -3.39
N LEU A 288 -3.36 5.67 -3.52
CA LEU A 288 -4.49 6.55 -3.78
C LEU A 288 -4.45 7.03 -5.24
N GLY A 289 -5.60 7.42 -5.78
CA GLY A 289 -5.72 7.81 -7.19
C GLY A 289 -6.04 6.66 -8.13
N LEU A 290 -6.25 5.45 -7.61
CA LEU A 290 -6.87 4.32 -8.32
C LEU A 290 -8.40 4.37 -8.17
N PRO A 291 -9.17 3.65 -9.00
CA PRO A 291 -10.64 3.57 -8.86
C PRO A 291 -11.11 3.06 -7.50
N VAL A 292 -10.30 2.24 -6.84
CA VAL A 292 -10.52 1.72 -5.50
C VAL A 292 -9.27 1.90 -4.64
N LEU A 293 -9.44 1.94 -3.32
CA LEU A 293 -8.31 1.97 -2.40
C LEU A 293 -7.53 0.65 -2.52
N ARG A 294 -6.22 0.76 -2.72
CA ARG A 294 -5.31 -0.38 -2.63
C ARG A 294 -4.43 -0.24 -1.40
N THR A 295 -4.37 -1.26 -0.57
CA THR A 295 -3.38 -1.41 0.51
C THR A 295 -2.35 -2.48 0.18
N SER A 296 -1.18 -2.39 0.78
CA SER A 296 -0.10 -3.35 0.58
C SER A 296 0.76 -3.47 1.84
N VAL A 297 1.25 -4.66 2.07
CA VAL A 297 2.38 -4.86 2.98
C VAL A 297 3.60 -4.09 2.47
N ASP A 298 4.47 -3.66 3.38
CA ASP A 298 5.70 -2.91 3.05
C ASP A 298 6.97 -3.76 3.26
N HIS A 299 6.88 -5.05 2.94
CA HIS A 299 8.01 -5.99 2.97
C HIS A 299 8.06 -6.85 1.70
N GLY A 300 9.17 -7.53 1.48
CA GLY A 300 9.37 -8.41 0.32
C GLY A 300 8.78 -9.81 0.50
N THR A 301 9.06 -10.66 -0.48
CA THR A 301 8.60 -12.05 -0.55
C THR A 301 9.27 -13.00 0.44
N ALA A 302 10.38 -12.61 1.06
CA ALA A 302 11.13 -13.36 2.05
C ALA A 302 11.23 -14.85 1.72
N MET A 303 11.84 -15.17 0.57
CA MET A 303 11.93 -16.53 0.02
C MET A 303 12.63 -17.50 0.95
N ASP A 304 13.54 -17.00 1.78
CA ASP A 304 14.32 -17.79 2.78
C ASP A 304 13.47 -18.39 3.89
N ILE A 305 12.35 -17.74 4.25
CA ILE A 305 11.40 -18.22 5.28
C ILE A 305 10.05 -18.64 4.70
N ALA A 306 9.91 -18.62 3.36
CA ALA A 306 8.65 -18.92 2.70
C ALA A 306 8.09 -20.29 3.10
N TRP A 307 6.81 -20.34 3.41
CA TRP A 307 6.07 -21.56 3.78
C TRP A 307 6.56 -22.27 5.05
N ARG A 308 7.38 -21.62 5.89
CA ARG A 308 7.89 -22.21 7.14
C ARG A 308 7.02 -21.92 8.37
N GLY A 309 5.95 -21.15 8.24
CA GLY A 309 5.09 -20.74 9.35
C GLY A 309 5.65 -19.60 10.19
N MET A 310 6.77 -19.00 9.76
CA MET A 310 7.51 -17.99 10.51
C MET A 310 7.13 -16.55 10.12
N ALA A 311 6.45 -16.36 8.98
CA ALA A 311 6.14 -15.05 8.47
C ALA A 311 5.14 -14.30 9.37
N GLN A 312 5.46 -13.03 9.67
CA GLN A 312 4.59 -12.11 10.40
C GLN A 312 3.52 -11.57 9.44
N HIS A 313 2.26 -11.51 9.89
CA HIS A 313 1.11 -11.16 9.04
C HIS A 313 0.37 -9.88 9.46
N VAL A 314 0.85 -9.17 10.48
CA VAL A 314 0.18 -8.00 11.05
C VAL A 314 -0.05 -6.90 10.01
N SER A 315 0.93 -6.67 9.12
CA SER A 315 0.79 -5.70 8.02
C SER A 315 -0.21 -6.11 6.93
N MET A 316 -0.60 -7.38 6.85
CA MET A 316 -1.60 -7.88 5.89
C MET A 316 -3.03 -7.76 6.42
N LYS A 317 -3.18 -7.64 7.74
CA LYS A 317 -4.44 -7.45 8.45
C LYS A 317 -4.90 -6.00 8.43
#